data_d9c88ad5bbfdc96b0f1dabbb9d7f13d5
#
_entry.id   d9c88ad5bbfdc96b0f1dabbb9d7f13d5
#
_cell.length_a   1.000
_cell.length_b   1.000
_cell.length_c   1.000
_cell.angle_alpha   90.00
_cell.angle_beta   90.00
_cell.angle_gamma   90.00
#
_symmetry.space_group_name_H-M   'P 1'
#
loop_
_entity.id
_entity.type
_entity.pdbx_description
1 polymer ?
#
loop_
_entity_poly.entity_id
_entity_poly.type
_entity_poly.pdbx_seq_one_letter_code
_entity_poly.pdbx_strand_id
1 'polypeptide(L)'
;MADEFDFLDQFGVSESDGSQPANAYERFILDLANKVTEDLRETISSKARNTGALAQSVVYFPTGQLSFEIQADDYYKYIDEGVNPVGKSLYDTPYSFQYPGVSSNHAKAIQQWKGMDMSQAYAIASHMKTTSGLRPRNITTSTITDDYLERIASDLATVTGLLFDITFTKNTKTWQ
;
A
#
# COMPACT_ATOMS: atom_id res chain seq x y z
N MET A 1 9.60 32.35 25.53
CA MET A 1 8.45 31.51 25.18
C MET A 1 8.84 30.87 23.86
N ALA A 2 9.28 29.63 23.93
CA ALA A 2 9.74 28.88 22.74
C ALA A 2 8.50 28.37 21.99
N ASP A 3 8.54 28.51 20.71
CA ASP A 3 7.48 28.16 19.76
C ASP A 3 7.13 26.68 19.86
N GLU A 4 5.98 26.39 20.43
CA GLU A 4 5.36 25.07 20.59
C GLU A 4 4.78 24.53 19.26
N PHE A 5 5.05 25.21 18.12
CA PHE A 5 4.50 24.91 16.80
C PHE A 5 5.53 24.42 15.75
N ASP A 6 6.77 24.22 16.16
CA ASP A 6 7.85 23.75 15.26
C ASP A 6 7.66 22.30 14.75
N PHE A 7 6.76 21.56 15.39
CA PHE A 7 6.38 20.22 15.00
C PHE A 7 5.56 20.19 13.69
N LEU A 8 4.69 21.16 13.46
CA LEU A 8 3.84 21.22 12.26
C LEU A 8 4.64 21.64 11.01
N ASP A 9 5.72 22.40 11.18
CA ASP A 9 6.61 22.79 10.09
C ASP A 9 7.47 21.62 9.57
N GLN A 10 7.68 20.59 10.39
CA GLN A 10 8.39 19.37 9.98
C GLN A 10 7.58 18.48 9.02
N PHE A 11 6.28 18.61 8.97
CA PHE A 11 5.41 17.83 8.09
C PHE A 11 5.18 18.47 6.72
N GLY A 12 5.86 19.55 6.38
CA GLY A 12 5.91 20.12 5.04
C GLY A 12 4.53 20.38 4.44
N VAL A 13 3.74 21.28 5.05
CA VAL A 13 2.44 21.67 4.51
C VAL A 13 2.64 22.35 3.16
N SER A 14 2.51 21.59 2.08
CA SER A 14 2.41 22.13 0.73
C SER A 14 1.04 22.79 0.60
N GLU A 15 1.04 24.08 0.36
CA GLU A 15 -0.17 24.84 0.02
C GLU A 15 -0.85 24.22 -1.21
N SER A 16 -1.87 23.40 -0.98
CA SER A 16 -2.75 22.94 -2.04
C SER A 16 -4.16 23.40 -1.74
N ASP A 17 -4.64 24.26 -2.63
CA ASP A 17 -6.04 24.59 -2.86
C ASP A 17 -6.86 25.05 -1.62
N GLY A 18 -7.02 26.32 -1.49
CA GLY A 18 -8.06 27.18 -0.86
C GLY A 18 -8.91 26.74 0.32
N SER A 19 -8.93 25.52 0.74
CA SER A 19 -9.61 25.03 1.94
C SER A 19 -8.61 24.75 3.05
N GLN A 20 -8.22 25.77 3.80
CA GLN A 20 -7.46 25.58 5.03
C GLN A 20 -8.27 24.69 5.98
N PRO A 21 -7.68 23.60 6.53
CA PRO A 21 -8.36 22.78 7.51
C PRO A 21 -8.79 23.64 8.71
N ALA A 22 -10.02 23.45 9.16
CA ALA A 22 -10.68 24.34 10.13
C ALA A 22 -10.05 24.28 11.54
N ASN A 23 -9.27 23.22 11.83
CA ASN A 23 -8.64 23.03 13.14
C ASN A 23 -7.35 22.19 13.05
N ALA A 24 -6.56 22.17 14.14
CA ALA A 24 -5.30 21.43 14.22
C ALA A 24 -5.45 19.91 14.02
N TYR A 25 -6.59 19.33 14.37
CA TYR A 25 -6.87 17.89 14.18
C TYR A 25 -7.01 17.54 12.70
N GLU A 26 -7.73 18.35 11.95
CA GLU A 26 -7.90 18.12 10.51
C GLU A 26 -6.57 18.22 9.79
N ARG A 27 -5.71 19.17 10.17
CA ARG A 27 -4.35 19.26 9.63
C ARG A 27 -3.56 18.01 9.93
N PHE A 28 -3.52 17.58 11.20
CA PHE A 28 -2.81 16.37 11.61
C PHE A 28 -3.27 15.14 10.81
N ILE A 29 -4.60 14.96 10.64
CA ILE A 29 -5.14 13.81 9.88
C ILE A 29 -4.76 13.86 8.40
N LEU A 30 -4.76 15.05 7.79
CA LEU A 30 -4.34 15.22 6.40
C LEU A 30 -2.85 14.95 6.22
N ASP A 31 -2.01 15.45 7.11
CA ASP A 31 -0.57 15.23 7.09
C ASP A 31 -0.24 13.75 7.33
N LEU A 32 -0.96 13.12 8.26
CA LEU A 32 -0.85 11.68 8.49
C LEU A 32 -1.24 10.88 7.26
N ALA A 33 -2.35 11.22 6.59
CA ALA A 33 -2.81 10.54 5.38
C ALA A 33 -1.76 10.65 4.25
N ASN A 34 -1.19 11.83 4.06
CA ASN A 34 -0.09 12.05 3.12
C ASN A 34 1.11 11.19 3.47
N LYS A 35 1.57 11.24 4.72
CA LYS A 35 2.73 10.48 5.16
C LYS A 35 2.56 8.98 4.98
N VAL A 36 1.44 8.42 5.43
CA VAL A 36 1.16 6.97 5.26
C VAL A 36 1.12 6.59 3.78
N THR A 37 0.53 7.45 2.95
CA THR A 37 0.48 7.24 1.48
C THR A 37 1.89 7.22 0.87
N GLU A 38 2.76 8.13 1.28
CA GLU A 38 4.15 8.20 0.81
C GLU A 38 4.98 7.01 1.29
N ASP A 39 4.87 6.63 2.56
CA ASP A 39 5.55 5.48 3.14
C ASP A 39 5.14 4.17 2.41
N LEU A 40 3.86 4.02 2.06
CA LEU A 40 3.37 2.90 1.25
C LEU A 40 3.93 2.94 -0.17
N ARG A 41 3.95 4.10 -0.83
CA ARG A 41 4.53 4.28 -2.17
C ARG A 41 6.02 3.93 -2.20
N GLU A 42 6.76 4.35 -1.19
CA GLU A 42 8.19 4.03 -1.06
C GLU A 42 8.40 2.53 -0.87
N THR A 43 7.63 1.91 0.03
CA THR A 43 7.69 0.46 0.26
C THR A 43 7.34 -0.34 -1.00
N ILE A 44 6.30 0.07 -1.74
CA ILE A 44 5.96 -0.53 -3.03
C ILE A 44 7.11 -0.38 -4.03
N SER A 45 7.68 0.81 -4.12
CA SER A 45 8.78 1.09 -5.04
C SER A 45 10.02 0.28 -4.73
N SER A 46 10.29 -0.02 -3.47
CA SER A 46 11.42 -0.83 -3.04
C SER A 46 11.20 -2.33 -3.23
N LYS A 47 9.99 -2.83 -2.91
CA LYS A 47 9.69 -4.28 -2.87
C LYS A 47 9.05 -4.84 -4.14
N ALA A 48 8.31 -4.02 -4.88
CA ALA A 48 7.47 -4.43 -6.00
C ALA A 48 7.70 -3.58 -7.26
N ARG A 49 8.90 -3.09 -7.47
CA ARG A 49 9.24 -2.19 -8.57
C ARG A 49 9.12 -2.91 -9.92
N ASN A 50 8.21 -2.42 -10.76
CA ASN A 50 8.11 -2.74 -12.18
C ASN A 50 7.99 -1.42 -12.97
N THR A 51 6.78 -0.97 -13.29
CA THR A 51 6.54 0.29 -14.01
C THR A 51 6.39 1.50 -13.10
N GLY A 52 6.22 1.28 -11.80
CA GLY A 52 5.86 2.32 -10.83
C GLY A 52 4.35 2.61 -10.76
N ALA A 53 3.54 2.04 -11.65
CA ALA A 53 2.11 2.28 -11.70
C ALA A 53 1.40 1.97 -10.37
N LEU A 54 1.77 0.86 -9.71
CA LEU A 54 1.19 0.49 -8.42
C LEU A 54 1.48 1.53 -7.33
N ALA A 55 2.70 2.05 -7.27
CA ALA A 55 3.03 3.11 -6.31
C ALA A 55 2.25 4.40 -6.61
N GLN A 56 2.08 4.74 -7.88
CA GLN A 56 1.31 5.91 -8.31
C GLN A 56 -0.20 5.76 -8.08
N SER A 57 -0.73 4.53 -8.06
CA SER A 57 -2.16 4.28 -7.81
C SER A 57 -2.56 4.45 -6.36
N VAL A 58 -1.60 4.47 -5.42
CA VAL A 58 -1.89 4.67 -4.01
C VAL A 58 -2.29 6.12 -3.78
N VAL A 59 -3.52 6.35 -3.35
CA VAL A 59 -4.07 7.66 -3.06
C VAL A 59 -4.88 7.61 -1.77
N TYR A 60 -4.98 8.72 -1.06
CA TYR A 60 -5.86 8.81 0.10
C TYR A 60 -7.10 9.64 -0.21
N PHE A 61 -8.18 9.34 0.49
CA PHE A 61 -9.44 10.08 0.44
C PHE A 61 -9.91 10.37 1.86
N PRO A 62 -10.14 11.64 2.25
CA PRO A 62 -10.79 11.96 3.50
C PRO A 62 -12.21 11.37 3.52
N THR A 63 -12.55 10.62 4.55
CA THR A 63 -13.87 10.00 4.74
C THR A 63 -14.66 10.65 5.88
N GLY A 64 -14.02 11.51 6.66
CA GLY A 64 -14.61 12.26 7.77
C GLY A 64 -13.59 13.22 8.35
N GLN A 65 -13.97 13.94 9.40
CA GLN A 65 -13.08 14.93 10.05
C GLN A 65 -11.82 14.28 10.67
N LEU A 66 -11.93 13.04 11.15
CA LEU A 66 -10.85 12.30 11.82
C LEU A 66 -10.60 10.94 11.16
N SER A 67 -10.92 10.80 9.87
CA SER A 67 -10.75 9.54 9.17
C SER A 67 -10.41 9.74 7.70
N PHE A 68 -9.59 8.85 7.18
CA PHE A 68 -9.25 8.76 5.76
C PHE A 68 -9.16 7.29 5.33
N GLU A 69 -9.29 7.08 4.05
CA GLU A 69 -9.14 5.78 3.39
C GLU A 69 -8.00 5.88 2.38
N ILE A 70 -7.15 4.87 2.33
CA ILE A 70 -6.12 4.75 1.30
C ILE A 70 -6.58 3.71 0.29
N GLN A 71 -6.59 4.09 -0.96
CA GLN A 71 -6.97 3.23 -2.08
C GLN A 71 -5.75 2.97 -2.98
N ALA A 72 -5.71 1.79 -3.56
CA ALA A 72 -4.72 1.38 -4.55
C ALA A 72 -5.40 0.49 -5.60
N ASP A 73 -4.74 0.26 -6.73
CA ASP A 73 -5.21 -0.66 -7.76
C ASP A 73 -5.54 -2.05 -7.20
N ASP A 74 -6.57 -2.69 -7.74
CA ASP A 74 -7.08 -3.99 -7.30
C ASP A 74 -6.01 -5.10 -7.21
N TYR A 75 -4.96 -5.01 -8.03
CA TYR A 75 -3.90 -6.00 -8.00
C TYR A 75 -2.92 -5.83 -6.84
N TYR A 76 -3.01 -4.73 -6.06
CA TYR A 76 -2.22 -4.50 -4.85
C TYR A 76 -2.28 -5.69 -3.89
N LYS A 77 -3.48 -6.20 -3.62
CA LYS A 77 -3.72 -7.33 -2.71
C LYS A 77 -2.95 -8.60 -3.11
N TYR A 78 -2.82 -8.86 -4.42
CA TYR A 78 -2.09 -10.01 -4.93
C TYR A 78 -0.56 -9.84 -4.80
N ILE A 79 -0.07 -8.62 -4.91
CA ILE A 79 1.35 -8.31 -4.68
C ILE A 79 1.68 -8.35 -3.18
N ASP A 80 0.81 -7.80 -2.36
CA ASP A 80 1.00 -7.72 -0.91
C ASP A 80 0.95 -9.11 -0.26
N GLU A 81 -0.13 -9.85 -0.47
CA GLU A 81 -0.39 -11.14 0.17
C GLU A 81 0.11 -12.35 -0.63
N GLY A 82 0.46 -12.13 -1.90
CA GLY A 82 0.87 -13.21 -2.79
C GLY A 82 -0.31 -13.98 -3.38
N VAL A 83 0.00 -14.97 -4.23
CA VAL A 83 -0.97 -15.86 -4.87
C VAL A 83 -0.42 -17.28 -4.89
N ASN A 84 -1.16 -18.24 -4.40
CA ASN A 84 -0.79 -19.64 -4.42
C ASN A 84 -0.84 -20.22 -5.85
N PRO A 85 0.03 -21.18 -6.19
CA PRO A 85 -0.09 -21.91 -7.44
C PRO A 85 -1.33 -22.81 -7.44
N VAL A 86 -1.75 -23.24 -8.61
CA VAL A 86 -2.93 -24.11 -8.77
C VAL A 86 -2.79 -25.38 -7.92
N GLY A 87 -3.78 -25.63 -7.07
CA GLY A 87 -3.86 -26.84 -6.27
C GLY A 87 -2.83 -26.98 -5.16
N LYS A 88 -2.11 -25.90 -4.81
CA LYS A 88 -1.11 -25.90 -3.73
C LYS A 88 -1.33 -24.70 -2.80
N SER A 89 -1.02 -24.83 -1.52
CA SER A 89 -1.02 -23.77 -0.53
C SER A 89 0.42 -23.58 -0.04
N LEU A 90 1.15 -22.65 -0.67
CA LEU A 90 2.54 -22.31 -0.33
C LEU A 90 2.64 -21.07 0.57
N TYR A 91 1.65 -20.21 0.48
CA TYR A 91 1.59 -18.94 1.20
C TYR A 91 0.28 -18.86 1.98
N ASP A 92 0.33 -18.17 3.10
CA ASP A 92 -0.85 -17.84 3.90
C ASP A 92 -1.61 -16.68 3.25
N THR A 93 -2.39 -17.01 2.23
CA THR A 93 -3.17 -16.07 1.41
C THR A 93 -4.44 -16.75 0.90
N PRO A 94 -5.57 -16.03 0.82
CA PRO A 94 -6.80 -16.56 0.24
C PRO A 94 -6.74 -16.68 -1.29
N TYR A 95 -5.70 -16.11 -1.92
CA TYR A 95 -5.61 -16.04 -3.38
C TYR A 95 -4.87 -17.23 -3.96
N SER A 96 -5.44 -17.81 -5.03
CA SER A 96 -4.84 -18.91 -5.79
C SER A 96 -5.11 -18.74 -7.27
N PHE A 97 -4.14 -19.15 -8.10
CA PHE A 97 -4.40 -19.25 -9.53
C PHE A 97 -5.48 -20.29 -9.81
N GLN A 98 -6.49 -19.91 -10.59
CA GLN A 98 -7.62 -20.78 -10.91
C GLN A 98 -7.26 -21.83 -11.98
N TYR A 99 -6.41 -21.46 -12.94
CA TYR A 99 -6.08 -22.27 -14.09
C TYR A 99 -4.57 -22.29 -14.34
N PRO A 100 -3.99 -23.46 -14.74
CA PRO A 100 -2.57 -23.58 -15.04
C PRO A 100 -2.19 -22.93 -16.37
N GLY A 101 -3.17 -22.73 -17.27
CA GLY A 101 -2.93 -22.15 -18.59
C GLY A 101 -2.44 -20.71 -18.55
N VAL A 102 -1.45 -20.39 -19.38
CA VAL A 102 -0.87 -19.05 -19.51
C VAL A 102 -1.51 -18.33 -20.70
N SER A 103 -2.06 -17.13 -20.47
CA SER A 103 -2.52 -16.27 -21.55
C SER A 103 -1.34 -15.55 -22.23
N SER A 104 -1.50 -15.22 -23.51
CA SER A 104 -0.48 -14.45 -24.23
C SER A 104 -0.20 -13.08 -23.60
N ASN A 105 -1.23 -12.44 -23.03
CA ASN A 105 -1.07 -11.16 -22.36
C ASN A 105 -0.22 -11.28 -21.09
N HIS A 106 -0.38 -12.34 -20.32
CA HIS A 106 0.45 -12.61 -19.14
C HIS A 106 1.92 -12.84 -19.54
N ALA A 107 2.16 -13.66 -20.57
CA ALA A 107 3.51 -13.87 -21.07
C ALA A 107 4.14 -12.58 -21.62
N LYS A 108 3.38 -11.77 -22.39
CA LYS A 108 3.85 -10.47 -22.89
C LYS A 108 4.24 -9.52 -21.76
N ALA A 109 3.46 -9.44 -20.69
CA ALA A 109 3.78 -8.61 -19.54
C ALA A 109 5.11 -9.02 -18.90
N ILE A 110 5.37 -10.32 -18.73
CA ILE A 110 6.64 -10.85 -18.22
C ILE A 110 7.79 -10.58 -19.20
N GLN A 111 7.56 -10.79 -20.50
CA GLN A 111 8.51 -10.49 -21.55
C GLN A 111 8.99 -9.03 -21.48
N GLN A 112 8.06 -8.10 -21.44
CA GLN A 112 8.35 -6.66 -21.34
C GLN A 112 9.09 -6.31 -20.06
N TRP A 113 8.63 -6.86 -18.93
CA TRP A 113 9.24 -6.58 -17.63
C TRP A 113 10.68 -7.09 -17.51
N LYS A 114 10.96 -8.28 -18.05
CA LYS A 114 12.28 -8.94 -17.92
C LYS A 114 13.19 -8.73 -19.12
N GLY A 115 12.69 -8.22 -20.23
CA GLY A 115 13.47 -8.05 -21.46
C GLY A 115 13.92 -9.38 -22.08
N MET A 116 13.10 -10.45 -21.98
CA MET A 116 13.42 -11.80 -22.43
C MET A 116 12.61 -12.19 -23.68
N ASP A 117 12.91 -13.34 -24.27
CA ASP A 117 12.09 -13.86 -25.35
C ASP A 117 10.72 -14.42 -24.85
N MET A 118 9.79 -14.60 -25.79
CA MET A 118 8.43 -15.02 -25.49
C MET A 118 8.37 -16.45 -24.92
N SER A 119 9.25 -17.35 -25.35
CA SER A 119 9.24 -18.75 -24.87
C SER A 119 9.69 -18.83 -23.43
N GLN A 120 10.69 -18.05 -23.04
CA GLN A 120 11.13 -17.90 -21.65
C GLN A 120 10.04 -17.27 -20.80
N ALA A 121 9.35 -16.24 -21.28
CA ALA A 121 8.25 -15.59 -20.59
C ALA A 121 7.08 -16.56 -20.33
N TYR A 122 6.74 -17.42 -21.31
CA TYR A 122 5.75 -18.47 -21.10
C TYR A 122 6.20 -19.51 -20.07
N ALA A 123 7.46 -19.92 -20.08
CA ALA A 123 8.00 -20.86 -19.09
C ALA A 123 7.92 -20.31 -17.67
N ILE A 124 8.30 -19.04 -17.47
CA ILE A 124 8.20 -18.35 -16.17
C ILE A 124 6.74 -18.25 -15.73
N ALA A 125 5.85 -17.80 -16.61
CA ALA A 125 4.43 -17.69 -16.31
C ALA A 125 3.80 -19.04 -15.93
N SER A 126 4.15 -20.10 -16.63
CA SER A 126 3.71 -21.46 -16.35
C SER A 126 4.23 -21.94 -14.99
N HIS A 127 5.53 -21.75 -14.72
CA HIS A 127 6.13 -22.11 -13.45
C HIS A 127 5.48 -21.34 -12.28
N MET A 128 5.22 -20.05 -12.46
CA MET A 128 4.52 -19.24 -11.46
C MET A 128 3.13 -19.80 -11.16
N LYS A 129 2.35 -20.15 -12.19
CA LYS A 129 1.00 -20.66 -12.00
C LYS A 129 0.93 -22.06 -11.40
N THR A 130 1.89 -22.92 -11.69
CA THR A 130 1.82 -24.35 -11.34
C THR A 130 2.73 -24.76 -10.19
N THR A 131 3.76 -23.97 -9.90
CA THR A 131 4.82 -24.39 -8.97
C THR A 131 5.12 -23.38 -7.89
N SER A 132 5.48 -22.15 -8.24
CA SER A 132 6.00 -21.20 -7.25
C SER A 132 4.95 -20.23 -6.69
N GLY A 133 3.84 -20.03 -7.38
CA GLY A 133 2.93 -18.93 -7.03
C GLY A 133 3.56 -17.55 -7.24
N LEU A 134 2.88 -16.53 -6.75
CA LEU A 134 3.40 -15.17 -6.60
C LEU A 134 3.74 -14.95 -5.12
N ARG A 135 5.02 -14.76 -4.83
CA ARG A 135 5.49 -14.59 -3.45
C ARG A 135 4.94 -13.30 -2.84
N PRO A 136 4.39 -13.34 -1.60
CA PRO A 136 3.95 -12.15 -0.89
C PRO A 136 5.09 -11.16 -0.67
N ARG A 137 4.79 -9.88 -0.82
CA ARG A 137 5.74 -8.78 -0.58
C ARG A 137 5.56 -8.17 0.79
N ASN A 138 4.46 -8.44 1.48
CA ASN A 138 4.16 -7.96 2.82
C ASN A 138 4.36 -6.44 2.93
N ILE A 139 3.81 -5.70 1.97
CA ILE A 139 3.98 -4.24 1.88
C ILE A 139 3.28 -3.58 3.06
N THR A 140 2.00 -3.90 3.26
CA THR A 140 1.17 -3.33 4.33
C THR A 140 1.80 -3.57 5.70
N THR A 141 2.10 -4.82 6.04
CA THR A 141 2.63 -5.20 7.36
C THR A 141 4.04 -4.71 7.62
N SER A 142 4.82 -4.43 6.59
CA SER A 142 6.16 -3.85 6.74
C SER A 142 6.17 -2.33 6.81
N THR A 143 5.11 -1.66 6.35
CA THR A 143 4.98 -0.22 6.43
C THR A 143 4.23 0.18 7.71
N ILE A 144 3.10 -0.47 7.96
CA ILE A 144 2.23 -0.17 9.10
C ILE A 144 2.49 -1.23 10.18
N THR A 145 3.50 -0.97 11.00
CA THR A 145 3.87 -1.80 12.15
C THR A 145 3.20 -1.30 13.41
N ASP A 146 3.20 -2.11 14.47
CA ASP A 146 2.68 -1.69 15.78
C ASP A 146 3.44 -0.46 16.30
N ASP A 147 4.77 -0.45 16.18
CA ASP A 147 5.60 0.72 16.54
C ASP A 147 5.25 1.99 15.73
N TYR A 148 4.82 1.81 14.48
CA TYR A 148 4.36 2.91 13.63
C TYR A 148 3.05 3.48 14.15
N LEU A 149 2.10 2.62 14.52
CA LEU A 149 0.81 3.02 15.09
C LEU A 149 0.97 3.66 16.47
N GLU A 150 1.85 3.14 17.33
CA GLU A 150 2.16 3.72 18.63
C GLU A 150 2.75 5.13 18.50
N ARG A 151 3.63 5.37 17.53
CA ARG A 151 4.16 6.71 17.26
C ARG A 151 3.07 7.68 16.83
N ILE A 152 2.18 7.28 15.92
CA ILE A 152 1.05 8.11 15.49
C ILE A 152 0.15 8.43 16.68
N ALA A 153 -0.15 7.45 17.54
CA ALA A 153 -0.97 7.67 18.74
C ALA A 153 -0.32 8.67 19.70
N SER A 154 1.00 8.59 19.89
CA SER A 154 1.78 9.51 20.71
C SER A 154 1.76 10.93 20.13
N ASP A 155 1.97 11.06 18.81
CA ASP A 155 1.97 12.34 18.12
C ASP A 155 0.58 13.00 18.21
N LEU A 156 -0.48 12.22 18.01
CA LEU A 156 -1.86 12.70 18.14
C LEU A 156 -2.18 13.10 19.57
N ALA A 157 -1.71 12.32 20.58
CA ALA A 157 -1.86 12.65 21.98
C ALA A 157 -1.18 13.99 22.34
N THR A 158 -0.02 14.25 21.76
CA THR A 158 0.73 15.51 21.94
C THR A 158 -0.05 16.71 21.40
N VAL A 159 -0.65 16.58 20.21
CA VAL A 159 -1.43 17.65 19.57
C VAL A 159 -2.75 17.91 20.29
N THR A 160 -3.36 16.87 20.85
CA THR A 160 -4.73 16.94 21.36
C THR A 160 -4.83 16.98 22.89
N GLY A 161 -3.79 16.56 23.59
CA GLY A 161 -3.81 16.32 25.03
C GLY A 161 -4.68 15.13 25.47
N LEU A 162 -5.11 14.28 24.52
CA LEU A 162 -5.94 13.11 24.77
C LEU A 162 -5.16 11.82 24.44
N LEU A 163 -5.54 10.71 25.09
CA LEU A 163 -5.02 9.39 24.75
C LEU A 163 -5.84 8.80 23.61
N PHE A 164 -5.16 8.21 22.63
CA PHE A 164 -5.76 7.59 21.47
C PHE A 164 -5.33 6.13 21.34
N ASP A 165 -6.26 5.29 20.91
CA ASP A 165 -5.99 3.95 20.40
C ASP A 165 -6.23 3.96 18.89
N ILE A 166 -5.19 3.64 18.12
CA ILE A 166 -5.24 3.69 16.66
C ILE A 166 -5.29 2.27 16.12
N THR A 167 -6.33 1.99 15.35
CA THR A 167 -6.53 0.69 14.71
C THR A 167 -6.45 0.84 13.19
N PHE A 168 -5.61 0.02 12.56
CA PHE A 168 -5.58 -0.12 11.11
C PHE A 168 -6.41 -1.33 10.68
N THR A 169 -7.37 -1.10 9.78
CA THR A 169 -8.19 -2.17 9.22
C THR A 169 -7.96 -2.29 7.71
N LYS A 170 -7.41 -3.42 7.28
CA LYS A 170 -7.26 -3.73 5.86
C LYS A 170 -8.59 -4.23 5.31
N ASN A 171 -9.17 -3.49 4.37
CA ASN A 171 -10.41 -3.88 3.70
C ASN A 171 -10.11 -4.35 2.27
N THR A 172 -10.31 -5.65 2.03
CA THR A 172 -10.06 -6.30 0.73
C THR A 172 -11.35 -6.54 -0.05
N LYS A 173 -12.32 -5.61 0.00
CA LYS A 173 -13.56 -5.75 -0.78
C LYS A 173 -13.22 -5.90 -2.26
N THR A 174 -13.56 -7.04 -2.81
CA THR A 174 -13.65 -7.25 -4.25
C THR A 174 -14.94 -6.59 -4.74
N TRP A 175 -14.82 -5.60 -5.61
CA TRP A 175 -15.96 -5.11 -6.37
C TRP A 175 -16.38 -6.22 -7.32
N GLN A 176 -17.63 -6.66 -7.21
CA GLN A 176 -18.27 -7.59 -8.16
C GLN A 176 -18.77 -6.83 -9.38
#